data_5c128c01b23057904b1761746b754d37
#
_entry.id   5c128c01b23057904b1761746b754d37
#
_cell.length_a   1.000
_cell.length_b   1.000
_cell.length_c   1.000
_cell.angle_alpha   90.00
_cell.angle_beta   90.00
_cell.angle_gamma   90.00
#
_symmetry.space_group_name_H-M   'P 1'
#
loop_
_entity.id
_entity.type
_entity.pdbx_description
1 polymer ?
#
loop_
_entity_poly.entity_id
_entity_poly.type
_entity_poly.pdbx_seq_one_letter_code
_entity_poly.pdbx_strand_id
1 'polypeptide(L)'
;LCESGRIIATDTTVSGLVAQQEFQLRPYQTARVKGKSKPIRVQEIVWDREDATSMINATQMTQLTQLESQPLSLQIYYRGKVYELAAGQGAFIIGRETHCDLVIDSALASRAHARIEFRWGEAILTDHSTNGTYVEGQRGKRESDGTSIRLHRREVALHGTGKIAIGTTVQQAQEVNLLGYKIDQH
;
A
#
# COMPACT_ATOMS: atom_id res chain seq x y z
N LEU A 1 -17.59 -26.39 15.34
CA LEU A 1 -18.59 -25.31 15.16
C LEU A 1 -18.21 -24.35 14.03
N CYS A 2 -16.98 -24.37 13.54
CA CYS A 2 -16.51 -23.54 12.45
C CYS A 2 -16.23 -24.42 11.23
N GLU A 3 -16.85 -24.11 10.09
CA GLU A 3 -16.53 -24.72 8.81
C GLU A 3 -15.16 -24.22 8.35
N SER A 4 -14.45 -25.04 7.59
CA SER A 4 -13.12 -24.67 7.06
C SER A 4 -13.21 -23.41 6.21
N GLY A 5 -12.32 -22.44 6.46
CA GLY A 5 -12.25 -21.19 5.71
C GLY A 5 -13.03 -20.01 6.30
N ARG A 6 -13.74 -20.17 7.45
CA ARG A 6 -14.46 -19.07 8.10
C ARG A 6 -13.77 -18.58 9.36
N ILE A 7 -13.80 -17.29 9.60
CA ILE A 7 -13.32 -16.67 10.84
C ILE A 7 -14.53 -16.23 11.66
N ILE A 8 -14.68 -16.80 12.85
CA ILE A 8 -15.80 -16.54 13.75
C ILE A 8 -15.26 -15.87 15.03
N ALA A 9 -15.86 -14.76 15.44
CA ALA A 9 -15.47 -14.00 16.61
C ALA A 9 -16.69 -13.64 17.49
N THR A 10 -16.47 -13.40 18.77
CA THR A 10 -17.52 -12.91 19.68
C THR A 10 -17.72 -11.41 19.51
N ASP A 11 -18.90 -10.89 19.86
CA ASP A 11 -19.19 -9.45 19.84
C ASP A 11 -18.13 -8.63 20.59
N THR A 12 -17.62 -9.14 21.71
CA THR A 12 -16.59 -8.45 22.50
C THR A 12 -15.26 -8.36 21.77
N THR A 13 -14.89 -9.42 21.05
CA THR A 13 -13.66 -9.45 20.25
C THR A 13 -13.77 -8.51 19.03
N VAL A 14 -14.92 -8.53 18.39
CA VAL A 14 -15.21 -7.69 17.21
C VAL A 14 -15.22 -6.21 17.57
N SER A 15 -15.83 -5.83 18.71
CA SER A 15 -15.85 -4.43 19.17
C SER A 15 -14.45 -3.85 19.39
N GLY A 16 -13.47 -4.68 19.75
CA GLY A 16 -12.07 -4.29 19.87
C GLY A 16 -11.35 -4.15 18.54
N LEU A 17 -11.80 -4.88 17.50
CA LEU A 17 -11.19 -4.89 16.17
C LEU A 17 -11.73 -3.77 15.26
N VAL A 18 -13.04 -3.51 15.30
CA VAL A 18 -13.72 -2.49 14.47
C VAL A 18 -13.19 -1.08 14.73
N ALA A 19 -12.61 -0.81 15.88
CA ALA A 19 -11.96 0.47 16.17
C ALA A 19 -10.65 0.70 15.37
N GLN A 20 -10.14 -0.29 14.64
CA GLN A 20 -8.84 -0.22 13.95
C GLN A 20 -8.85 -0.60 12.46
N GLN A 21 -9.88 -1.32 11.98
CA GLN A 21 -9.96 -1.75 10.58
C GLN A 21 -11.42 -1.98 10.14
N GLU A 22 -11.74 -1.65 8.90
CA GLU A 22 -13.05 -1.90 8.28
C GLU A 22 -13.19 -3.38 7.89
N PHE A 23 -13.69 -4.21 8.81
CA PHE A 23 -14.12 -5.57 8.50
C PHE A 23 -15.62 -5.62 8.24
N GLN A 24 -16.04 -6.37 7.24
CA GLN A 24 -17.44 -6.71 7.09
C GLN A 24 -17.80 -7.82 8.06
N LEU A 25 -18.87 -7.62 8.79
CA LEU A 25 -19.35 -8.52 9.83
C LEU A 25 -20.72 -9.09 9.44
N ARG A 26 -20.87 -10.41 9.55
CA ARG A 26 -22.14 -11.09 9.34
C ARG A 26 -22.59 -11.76 10.64
N PRO A 27 -23.83 -11.53 11.11
CA PRO A 27 -24.37 -12.30 12.22
C PRO A 27 -24.33 -13.79 11.89
N TYR A 28 -23.67 -14.59 12.72
CA TYR A 28 -23.56 -16.03 12.46
C TYR A 28 -24.57 -16.82 13.26
N GLN A 29 -24.42 -16.89 14.57
CA GLN A 29 -25.35 -17.55 15.48
C GLN A 29 -25.09 -17.20 16.94
N THR A 30 -26.01 -17.65 17.83
CA THR A 30 -25.80 -17.54 19.26
C THR A 30 -25.30 -18.89 19.79
N ALA A 31 -24.12 -18.91 20.40
CA ALA A 31 -23.50 -20.11 20.95
C ALA A 31 -23.60 -20.18 22.48
N ARG A 32 -23.89 -21.38 23.01
CA ARG A 32 -23.74 -21.65 24.45
C ARG A 32 -22.36 -22.22 24.69
N VAL A 33 -21.57 -21.54 25.49
CA VAL A 33 -20.19 -21.95 25.82
C VAL A 33 -20.17 -22.52 27.24
N LYS A 34 -19.52 -23.67 27.43
CA LYS A 34 -19.35 -24.30 28.74
C LYS A 34 -18.70 -23.31 29.73
N GLY A 35 -19.36 -23.08 30.87
CA GLY A 35 -18.87 -22.14 31.89
C GLY A 35 -19.43 -20.71 31.76
N LYS A 36 -20.32 -20.42 30.81
CA LYS A 36 -21.02 -19.13 30.71
C LYS A 36 -22.52 -19.32 30.88
N SER A 37 -23.11 -18.51 31.76
CA SER A 37 -24.56 -18.58 32.10
C SER A 37 -25.46 -17.99 31.02
N LYS A 38 -24.93 -17.10 30.18
CA LYS A 38 -25.65 -16.44 29.07
C LYS A 38 -25.12 -16.87 27.72
N PRO A 39 -25.99 -17.05 26.71
CA PRO A 39 -25.54 -17.32 25.35
C PRO A 39 -24.74 -16.13 24.82
N ILE A 40 -23.69 -16.43 24.05
CA ILE A 40 -22.79 -15.43 23.45
C ILE A 40 -23.17 -15.28 21.97
N ARG A 41 -23.34 -14.04 21.51
CA ARG A 41 -23.48 -13.74 20.09
C ARG A 41 -22.14 -13.90 19.39
N VAL A 42 -22.18 -14.53 18.26
CA VAL A 42 -21.01 -14.82 17.45
C VAL A 42 -21.22 -14.23 16.07
N GLN A 43 -20.21 -13.55 15.57
CA GLN A 43 -20.21 -12.94 14.25
C GLN A 43 -19.12 -13.56 13.38
N GLU A 44 -19.38 -13.67 12.10
CA GLU A 44 -18.44 -14.07 11.09
C GLU A 44 -17.74 -12.82 10.56
N ILE A 45 -16.39 -12.87 10.53
CA ILE A 45 -15.57 -11.84 9.89
C ILE A 45 -15.40 -12.27 8.43
N VAL A 46 -15.99 -11.50 7.52
CA VAL A 46 -15.88 -11.74 6.07
C VAL A 46 -14.56 -11.14 5.61
N TRP A 47 -13.61 -11.99 5.30
CA TRP A 47 -12.28 -11.61 4.85
C TRP A 47 -12.06 -11.81 3.34
N ASP A 48 -12.95 -12.59 2.70
CA ASP A 48 -12.90 -12.84 1.27
C ASP A 48 -13.83 -11.89 0.51
N ARG A 49 -13.30 -11.19 -0.48
CA ARG A 49 -14.06 -10.21 -1.27
C ARG A 49 -15.15 -10.84 -2.15
N GLU A 50 -15.03 -12.10 -2.50
CA GLU A 50 -16.04 -12.77 -3.32
C GLU A 50 -17.35 -13.01 -2.54
N ASP A 51 -17.26 -13.33 -1.25
CA ASP A 51 -18.42 -13.50 -0.37
C ASP A 51 -19.09 -12.18 0.03
N ALA A 52 -18.36 -11.07 -0.01
CA ALA A 52 -18.89 -9.74 0.29
C ALA A 52 -19.81 -9.22 -0.82
N THR A 53 -19.58 -9.62 -2.07
CA THR A 53 -20.28 -9.11 -3.26
C THR A 53 -21.73 -9.62 -3.35
N SER A 54 -22.05 -10.74 -2.74
CA SER A 54 -23.38 -11.38 -2.86
C SER A 54 -24.50 -10.69 -2.07
N MET A 55 -24.18 -9.71 -1.21
CA MET A 55 -25.17 -9.02 -0.36
C MET A 55 -25.39 -7.53 -0.67
N ILE A 56 -24.68 -6.98 -1.65
CA ILE A 56 -24.80 -5.57 -2.00
C ILE A 56 -25.87 -5.41 -3.08
N ASN A 57 -26.97 -4.71 -2.76
CA ASN A 57 -27.97 -4.34 -3.74
C ASN A 57 -27.36 -3.41 -4.81
N ALA A 58 -27.79 -3.55 -6.08
CA ALA A 58 -27.25 -2.83 -7.23
C ALA A 58 -27.13 -1.29 -7.03
N THR A 59 -28.00 -0.69 -6.21
CA THR A 59 -27.99 0.74 -5.88
C THR A 59 -26.84 1.11 -4.93
N GLN A 60 -26.47 0.22 -4.00
CA GLN A 60 -25.32 0.42 -3.10
C GLN A 60 -24.00 0.16 -3.83
N MET A 61 -23.99 -0.75 -4.78
CA MET A 61 -22.86 -1.04 -5.64
C MET A 61 -22.43 0.20 -6.45
N THR A 62 -23.38 0.96 -6.99
CA THR A 62 -23.09 2.20 -7.72
C THR A 62 -22.49 3.28 -6.81
N GLN A 63 -22.92 3.39 -5.57
CA GLN A 63 -22.35 4.36 -4.61
C GLN A 63 -20.98 3.92 -4.08
N LEU A 64 -20.78 2.63 -3.81
CA LEU A 64 -19.47 2.09 -3.40
C LEU A 64 -18.44 2.17 -4.53
N THR A 65 -18.82 1.88 -5.77
CA THR A 65 -17.95 2.02 -6.95
C THR A 65 -17.55 3.48 -7.19
N GLN A 66 -18.39 4.45 -6.82
CA GLN A 66 -18.03 5.88 -6.88
C GLN A 66 -17.11 6.32 -5.73
N LEU A 67 -17.16 5.66 -4.56
CA LEU A 67 -16.26 5.91 -3.44
C LEU A 67 -14.90 5.19 -3.58
N GLU A 68 -14.87 4.04 -4.27
CA GLU A 68 -13.64 3.27 -4.53
C GLU A 68 -12.87 3.72 -5.78
N SER A 69 -13.39 4.66 -6.57
CA SER A 69 -12.80 5.03 -7.86
C SER A 69 -12.14 6.42 -7.89
N GLN A 70 -11.46 6.80 -6.81
CA GLN A 70 -10.42 7.81 -7.00
C GLN A 70 -9.11 7.05 -7.28
N PRO A 71 -8.57 7.16 -8.48
CA PRO A 71 -7.36 6.44 -8.81
C PRO A 71 -6.22 6.95 -7.91
N LEU A 72 -5.61 6.04 -7.17
CA LEU A 72 -4.38 6.34 -6.44
C LEU A 72 -3.39 6.95 -7.43
N SER A 73 -2.94 8.16 -7.15
CA SER A 73 -1.94 8.84 -7.97
C SER A 73 -0.65 9.05 -7.18
N LEU A 74 0.47 8.89 -7.86
CA LEU A 74 1.80 9.13 -7.32
C LEU A 74 2.49 10.20 -8.16
N GLN A 75 2.99 11.22 -7.53
CA GLN A 75 3.84 12.24 -8.14
C GLN A 75 5.30 11.98 -7.76
N ILE A 76 6.17 11.93 -8.76
CA ILE A 76 7.62 11.87 -8.59
C ILE A 76 8.21 13.21 -9.00
N TYR A 77 8.99 13.80 -8.12
CA TYR A 77 9.67 15.09 -8.30
C TYR A 77 11.15 14.84 -8.58
N TYR A 78 11.64 15.25 -9.72
CA TYR A 78 13.04 15.09 -10.07
C TYR A 78 13.55 16.29 -10.89
N ARG A 79 14.56 16.99 -10.37
CA ARG A 79 15.23 18.14 -11.03
C ARG A 79 14.23 19.16 -11.61
N GLY A 80 13.26 19.57 -10.81
CA GLY A 80 12.23 20.55 -11.20
C GLY A 80 11.13 20.02 -12.13
N LYS A 81 11.17 18.74 -12.51
CA LYS A 81 10.09 18.08 -13.26
C LYS A 81 9.22 17.24 -12.34
N VAL A 82 7.95 17.13 -12.70
CA VAL A 82 6.97 16.28 -12.01
C VAL A 82 6.51 15.20 -12.99
N TYR A 83 6.56 13.96 -12.55
CA TYR A 83 6.06 12.79 -13.27
C TYR A 83 4.84 12.28 -12.52
N GLU A 84 3.71 12.20 -13.21
CA GLU A 84 2.46 11.70 -12.62
C GLU A 84 2.22 10.25 -13.07
N LEU A 85 2.03 9.40 -12.09
CA LEU A 85 1.74 7.98 -12.26
C LEU A 85 0.35 7.70 -11.72
N ALA A 86 -0.47 7.00 -12.50
CA ALA A 86 -1.83 6.62 -12.09
C ALA A 86 -1.97 5.09 -12.07
N ALA A 87 -2.85 4.60 -11.24
CA ALA A 87 -3.23 3.19 -11.24
C ALA A 87 -3.76 2.77 -12.62
N GLY A 88 -3.37 1.59 -13.08
CA GLY A 88 -3.71 1.07 -14.42
C GLY A 88 -2.70 1.43 -15.52
N GLN A 89 -1.75 2.32 -15.26
CA GLN A 89 -0.59 2.48 -16.12
C GLN A 89 0.41 1.34 -15.88
N GLY A 90 1.23 1.04 -16.88
CA GLY A 90 2.32 0.06 -16.77
C GLY A 90 3.34 0.43 -15.69
N ALA A 91 4.36 -0.41 -15.51
CA ALA A 91 5.44 -0.10 -14.57
C ALA A 91 6.23 1.12 -15.04
N PHE A 92 6.50 2.07 -14.14
CA PHE A 92 7.35 3.23 -14.37
C PHE A 92 8.80 2.88 -14.01
N ILE A 93 9.67 2.94 -14.98
CA ILE A 93 11.07 2.48 -14.88
C ILE A 93 12.00 3.66 -14.63
N ILE A 94 12.84 3.53 -13.60
CA ILE A 94 13.85 4.51 -13.20
C ILE A 94 15.23 3.88 -13.44
N GLY A 95 16.11 4.56 -14.14
CA GLY A 95 17.44 4.02 -14.38
C GLY A 95 18.32 4.93 -15.22
N ARG A 96 19.51 4.44 -15.58
CA ARG A 96 20.48 5.20 -16.36
C ARG A 96 20.26 5.14 -17.86
N GLU A 97 19.55 4.13 -18.35
CA GLU A 97 19.35 3.97 -19.80
C GLU A 97 18.25 4.90 -20.34
N THR A 98 18.39 5.29 -21.59
CA THR A 98 17.50 6.26 -22.26
C THR A 98 16.08 5.75 -22.49
N HIS A 99 15.86 4.44 -22.40
CA HIS A 99 14.54 3.84 -22.51
C HIS A 99 13.75 3.84 -21.17
N CYS A 100 14.37 4.27 -20.06
CA CYS A 100 13.67 4.44 -18.80
C CYS A 100 12.73 5.63 -18.86
N ASP A 101 11.59 5.53 -18.16
CA ASP A 101 10.63 6.63 -18.05
C ASP A 101 11.24 7.84 -17.31
N LEU A 102 12.13 7.56 -16.34
CA LEU A 102 12.94 8.56 -15.65
C LEU A 102 14.42 8.19 -15.78
N VAL A 103 15.16 9.00 -16.51
CA VAL A 103 16.59 8.79 -16.71
C VAL A 103 17.41 9.49 -15.65
N ILE A 104 18.23 8.71 -14.93
CA ILE A 104 19.17 9.16 -13.90
C ILE A 104 20.58 9.15 -14.45
N ASP A 105 21.12 10.31 -14.76
CA ASP A 105 22.50 10.46 -15.28
C ASP A 105 23.52 10.40 -14.13
N SER A 106 23.71 9.20 -13.60
CA SER A 106 24.62 8.93 -12.50
C SER A 106 25.29 7.58 -12.65
N ALA A 107 26.58 7.50 -12.34
CA ALA A 107 27.33 6.25 -12.27
C ALA A 107 26.81 5.30 -11.17
N LEU A 108 26.09 5.81 -10.16
CA LEU A 108 25.48 5.02 -9.10
C LEU A 108 24.19 4.33 -9.55
N ALA A 109 23.57 4.82 -10.64
CA ALA A 109 22.35 4.23 -11.19
C ALA A 109 22.67 3.02 -12.08
N SER A 110 21.95 1.92 -11.88
CA SER A 110 21.93 0.78 -12.79
C SER A 110 21.13 1.13 -14.06
N ARG A 111 21.30 0.36 -15.14
CA ARG A 111 20.58 0.55 -16.40
C ARG A 111 19.08 0.68 -16.21
N ALA A 112 18.46 -0.36 -15.64
CA ALA A 112 17.13 -0.33 -15.06
C ALA A 112 17.30 -0.50 -13.55
N HIS A 113 17.26 0.60 -12.79
CA HIS A 113 17.64 0.61 -11.37
C HIS A 113 16.49 0.20 -10.47
N ALA A 114 15.34 0.81 -10.68
CA ALA A 114 14.14 0.55 -9.91
C ALA A 114 12.90 0.70 -10.81
N ARG A 115 11.78 0.15 -10.34
CA ARG A 115 10.49 0.34 -10.98
C ARG A 115 9.42 0.65 -9.96
N ILE A 116 8.42 1.41 -10.36
CA ILE A 116 7.23 1.68 -9.56
C ILE A 116 6.02 1.15 -10.31
N GLU A 117 5.16 0.42 -9.61
CA GLU A 117 3.91 -0.09 -10.17
C GLU A 117 2.81 -0.06 -9.13
N PHE A 118 1.55 0.04 -9.56
CA PHE A 118 0.40 -0.03 -8.67
C PHE A 118 -0.08 -1.48 -8.59
N ARG A 119 -0.09 -2.03 -7.36
CA ARG A 119 -0.59 -3.37 -7.04
C ARG A 119 -1.44 -3.31 -5.80
N TRP A 120 -2.63 -3.93 -5.83
CA TRP A 120 -3.56 -4.02 -4.69
C TRP A 120 -3.91 -2.67 -4.05
N GLY A 121 -4.00 -1.61 -4.84
CA GLY A 121 -4.30 -0.27 -4.34
C GLY A 121 -3.13 0.44 -3.67
N GLU A 122 -1.89 -0.03 -3.86
CA GLU A 122 -0.67 0.58 -3.32
C GLU A 122 0.35 0.87 -4.44
N ALA A 123 1.14 1.91 -4.26
CA ALA A 123 2.30 2.19 -5.11
C ALA A 123 3.51 1.42 -4.58
N ILE A 124 3.98 0.44 -5.33
CA ILE A 124 5.09 -0.44 -4.94
C ILE A 124 6.36 -0.05 -5.68
N LEU A 125 7.38 0.32 -4.94
CA LEU A 125 8.74 0.54 -5.46
C LEU A 125 9.54 -0.75 -5.32
N THR A 126 10.08 -1.27 -6.42
CA THR A 126 10.92 -2.47 -6.46
C THR A 126 12.32 -2.10 -6.93
N ASP A 127 13.34 -2.49 -6.16
CA ASP A 127 14.75 -2.31 -6.52
C ASP A 127 15.29 -3.50 -7.31
N HIS A 128 15.98 -3.22 -8.41
CA HIS A 128 16.69 -4.18 -9.27
C HIS A 128 18.18 -3.87 -9.41
N SER A 129 18.67 -2.95 -8.62
CA SER A 129 19.98 -2.35 -8.80
C SER A 129 21.14 -3.17 -8.18
N THR A 130 22.36 -2.74 -8.52
CA THR A 130 23.59 -3.24 -7.89
C THR A 130 23.89 -2.49 -6.58
N ASN A 131 23.62 -1.19 -6.53
CA ASN A 131 24.02 -0.32 -5.41
C ASN A 131 22.90 -0.16 -4.37
N GLY A 132 21.65 -0.53 -4.70
CA GLY A 132 20.47 -0.38 -3.85
C GLY A 132 19.77 0.95 -4.02
N THR A 133 18.49 0.95 -3.65
CA THR A 133 17.63 2.13 -3.57
C THR A 133 17.36 2.44 -2.10
N TYR A 134 17.41 3.69 -1.72
CA TYR A 134 17.15 4.12 -0.34
C TYR A 134 15.88 4.95 -0.31
N VAL A 135 14.98 4.63 0.61
CA VAL A 135 13.68 5.29 0.75
C VAL A 135 13.56 5.88 2.14
N GLU A 136 13.23 7.15 2.19
CA GLU A 136 12.84 7.86 3.41
C GLU A 136 11.43 8.41 3.18
N GLY A 137 10.48 8.02 4.01
CA GLY A 137 9.09 8.43 3.84
C GLY A 137 8.34 8.49 5.16
N GLN A 138 7.26 9.24 5.17
CA GLN A 138 6.36 9.31 6.31
C GLN A 138 5.53 8.03 6.37
N ARG A 139 5.66 7.29 7.46
CA ARG A 139 4.81 6.15 7.77
C ARG A 139 3.73 6.60 8.76
N GLY A 140 2.58 7.05 8.23
CA GLY A 140 1.47 7.55 9.03
C GLY A 140 1.67 9.00 9.52
N LYS A 141 0.99 9.40 10.61
CA LYS A 141 1.06 10.75 11.21
C LYS A 141 2.35 11.05 11.98
N ARG A 142 3.32 10.14 12.01
CA ARG A 142 4.63 10.39 12.62
C ARG A 142 5.57 10.99 11.59
N GLU A 143 6.19 12.10 11.96
CA GLU A 143 7.30 12.66 11.19
C GLU A 143 8.34 11.56 10.94
N SER A 144 8.96 11.58 9.77
CA SER A 144 10.05 10.68 9.48
C SER A 144 11.15 10.92 10.53
N ASP A 145 11.51 9.89 11.25
CA ASP A 145 12.63 9.91 12.21
C ASP A 145 14.01 9.99 11.51
N GLY A 146 14.02 10.31 10.21
CA GLY A 146 15.23 10.35 9.37
C GLY A 146 15.77 8.96 9.02
N THR A 147 15.04 7.89 9.38
CA THR A 147 15.49 6.54 9.10
C THR A 147 15.18 6.20 7.64
N SER A 148 16.21 6.01 6.83
CA SER A 148 16.09 5.53 5.47
C SER A 148 16.12 3.99 5.42
N ILE A 149 15.23 3.41 4.64
CA ILE A 149 15.19 1.96 4.37
C ILE A 149 16.01 1.70 3.12
N ARG A 150 17.02 0.81 3.22
CA ARG A 150 17.76 0.33 2.06
C ARG A 150 17.03 -0.85 1.41
N LEU A 151 16.70 -0.71 0.15
CA LEU A 151 16.25 -1.79 -0.71
C LEU A 151 17.44 -2.35 -1.49
N HIS A 152 17.57 -3.65 -1.51
CA HIS A 152 18.51 -4.35 -2.37
C HIS A 152 17.82 -5.60 -2.89
N ARG A 153 17.35 -5.54 -4.13
CA ARG A 153 16.49 -6.54 -4.77
C ARG A 153 15.24 -6.87 -3.93
N ARG A 154 14.66 -5.82 -3.34
CA ARG A 154 13.45 -5.88 -2.50
C ARG A 154 12.47 -4.83 -2.95
N GLU A 155 11.26 -4.93 -2.43
CA GLU A 155 10.19 -3.98 -2.68
C GLU A 155 9.67 -3.36 -1.38
N VAL A 156 9.05 -2.18 -1.51
CA VAL A 156 8.37 -1.46 -0.43
C VAL A 156 7.15 -0.74 -0.98
N ALA A 157 6.08 -0.70 -0.21
CA ALA A 157 4.94 0.18 -0.48
C ALA A 157 5.31 1.63 -0.10
N LEU A 158 5.07 2.56 -1.01
CA LEU A 158 5.24 3.98 -0.78
C LEU A 158 3.98 4.55 -0.15
N HIS A 159 4.13 5.43 0.84
CA HIS A 159 3.01 6.08 1.52
C HIS A 159 3.29 7.57 1.72
N GLY A 160 2.23 8.40 1.63
CA GLY A 160 2.31 9.82 1.89
C GLY A 160 3.36 10.55 1.06
N THR A 161 4.32 11.19 1.71
CA THR A 161 5.40 11.92 1.06
C THR A 161 6.75 11.41 1.51
N GLY A 162 7.76 11.51 0.65
CA GLY A 162 9.10 11.08 1.02
C GLY A 162 10.14 11.33 -0.05
N LYS A 163 11.30 10.69 0.14
CA LYS A 163 12.46 10.78 -0.75
C LYS A 163 12.94 9.40 -1.14
N ILE A 164 13.41 9.28 -2.38
CA ILE A 164 14.05 8.08 -2.92
C ILE A 164 15.44 8.48 -3.39
N ALA A 165 16.46 7.82 -2.87
CA ALA A 165 17.83 8.05 -3.31
C ALA A 165 18.38 6.82 -4.04
N ILE A 166 19.05 7.07 -5.15
CA ILE A 166 19.53 6.07 -6.10
C ILE A 166 21.00 5.76 -5.82
N GLY A 167 21.29 4.52 -5.36
CA GLY A 167 22.64 4.01 -5.16
C GLY A 167 23.42 4.60 -3.98
N THR A 168 22.81 5.48 -3.18
CA THR A 168 23.42 6.10 -2.00
C THR A 168 22.34 6.47 -0.98
N THR A 169 22.71 6.78 0.25
CA THR A 169 21.75 7.20 1.28
C THR A 169 21.14 8.56 0.97
N VAL A 170 19.93 8.83 1.49
CA VAL A 170 19.23 10.11 1.26
C VAL A 170 20.06 11.31 1.72
N GLN A 171 20.80 11.16 2.82
CA GLN A 171 21.65 12.22 3.39
C GLN A 171 22.89 12.53 2.55
N GLN A 172 23.37 11.55 1.77
CA GLN A 172 24.57 11.68 0.91
C GLN A 172 24.20 11.91 -0.55
N ALA A 173 22.91 11.80 -0.90
CA ALA A 173 22.44 11.93 -2.26
C ALA A 173 22.59 13.38 -2.77
N GLN A 174 23.16 13.51 -3.96
CA GLN A 174 23.15 14.75 -4.71
C GLN A 174 21.83 14.86 -5.49
N GLU A 175 21.50 16.04 -5.99
CA GLU A 175 20.27 16.29 -6.75
C GLU A 175 20.07 15.31 -7.91
N VAL A 176 21.16 14.85 -8.54
CA VAL A 176 21.12 13.89 -9.65
C VAL A 176 20.67 12.49 -9.22
N ASN A 177 20.80 12.15 -7.94
CA ASN A 177 20.45 10.84 -7.39
C ASN A 177 19.23 10.89 -6.46
N LEU A 178 18.63 12.05 -6.25
CA LEU A 178 17.57 12.27 -5.27
C LEU A 178 16.23 12.58 -5.97
N LEU A 179 15.21 11.84 -5.62
CA LEU A 179 13.84 12.06 -6.04
C LEU A 179 12.96 12.34 -4.83
N GLY A 180 11.99 13.24 -4.98
CA GLY A 180 10.86 13.37 -4.07
C GLY A 180 9.69 12.55 -4.55
N TYR A 181 8.82 12.10 -3.65
CA TYR A 181 7.54 11.51 -4.04
C TYR A 181 6.40 11.99 -3.15
N LYS A 182 5.19 11.99 -3.71
CA LYS A 182 3.95 12.27 -3.01
C LYS A 182 2.86 11.35 -3.54
N ILE A 183 2.15 10.71 -2.63
CA ILE A 183 0.95 9.92 -2.93
C ILE A 183 -0.26 10.74 -2.52
N ASP A 184 -1.12 11.04 -3.47
CA ASP A 184 -2.41 11.65 -3.22
C ASP A 184 -3.44 10.52 -3.06
N GLN A 185 -3.90 10.33 -1.82
CA GLN A 185 -5.09 9.56 -1.50
C GLN A 185 -6.22 10.58 -1.37
N HIS A 186 -7.09 10.60 -2.34
CA HIS A 186 -8.31 11.40 -2.26
C HIS A 186 -9.42 10.63 -1.59
#